data_17ea5c31e67dad65b6ae545d2bc38cbe
#
_entry.id   17ea5c31e67dad65b6ae545d2bc38cbe
#
_cell.length_a   1.000
_cell.length_b   1.000
_cell.length_c   1.000
_cell.angle_alpha   90.00
_cell.angle_beta   90.00
_cell.angle_gamma   90.00
#
_symmetry.space_group_name_H-M   'P 1'
#
loop_
_entity.id
_entity.type
_entity.pdbx_description
1 polymer ?
#
loop_
_entity_poly.entity_id
_entity_poly.type
_entity_poly.pdbx_seq_one_letter_code
_entity_poly.pdbx_strand_id
1 'polypeptide(L)'
;MPSPLLSPLGLGAHSLANRFVLSPMTTNSSTAQGHITQEDLAYSRRRAQSAPLQITGAAYIHAQGQLFEFGPSLAEDACVPGLAKLAQAMQQDGAKALIQLTHAGRFAEPYLRRQGYVYGPSPMTLNSPIPHQVKALDQSQIKSIIGYYADATRRAIQAGFAGIELSSAQRLLPQSFLSTFSNQRTDAYGADSLENRARLILEIWEA
;
A
#
# COMPACT_ATOMS: atom_id res chain seq x y z
N MET A 1 8.68 19.61 -32.42
CA MET A 1 7.79 18.44 -32.18
C MET A 1 7.29 18.54 -30.76
N PRO A 2 6.02 18.24 -30.46
CA PRO A 2 5.55 18.25 -29.07
C PRO A 2 6.33 17.20 -28.25
N SER A 3 6.56 17.50 -26.98
CA SER A 3 7.28 16.57 -26.08
C SER A 3 6.55 15.23 -25.97
N PRO A 4 7.24 14.09 -26.11
CA PRO A 4 6.63 12.77 -25.89
C PRO A 4 5.93 12.61 -24.54
N LEU A 5 6.36 13.36 -23.51
CA LEU A 5 5.75 13.37 -22.17
C LEU A 5 4.33 13.93 -22.17
N LEU A 6 3.99 14.82 -23.13
CA LEU A 6 2.67 15.42 -23.26
C LEU A 6 1.73 14.62 -24.17
N SER A 7 2.20 13.51 -24.78
CA SER A 7 1.36 12.65 -25.59
C SER A 7 0.46 11.75 -24.73
N PRO A 8 -0.77 11.45 -25.19
CA PRO A 8 -1.65 10.51 -24.48
C PRO A 8 -1.02 9.12 -24.28
N LEU A 9 -1.43 8.43 -23.23
CA LEU A 9 -1.00 7.08 -22.89
C LEU A 9 -2.22 6.20 -22.58
N GLY A 10 -2.32 5.07 -23.27
CA GLY A 10 -3.25 3.99 -22.87
C GLY A 10 -2.70 3.21 -21.67
N LEU A 11 -3.48 3.02 -20.62
CA LEU A 11 -3.16 2.22 -19.46
C LEU A 11 -4.33 1.27 -19.15
N GLY A 12 -4.24 0.04 -19.64
CA GLY A 12 -5.35 -0.91 -19.57
C GLY A 12 -6.62 -0.32 -20.22
N ALA A 13 -7.71 -0.27 -19.47
CA ALA A 13 -8.98 0.32 -19.92
C ALA A 13 -9.02 1.86 -19.85
N HIS A 14 -7.97 2.51 -19.36
CA HIS A 14 -7.92 3.95 -19.17
C HIS A 14 -7.07 4.64 -20.24
N SER A 15 -7.50 5.84 -20.65
CA SER A 15 -6.69 6.76 -21.45
C SER A 15 -6.26 7.94 -20.56
N LEU A 16 -4.97 8.19 -20.50
CA LEU A 16 -4.36 9.31 -19.80
C LEU A 16 -4.01 10.42 -20.79
N ALA A 17 -4.29 11.68 -20.44
CA ALA A 17 -4.04 12.84 -21.31
C ALA A 17 -2.55 13.09 -21.60
N ASN A 18 -1.69 12.64 -20.72
CA ASN A 18 -0.24 12.73 -20.85
C ASN A 18 0.43 11.64 -20.01
N ARG A 19 1.78 11.63 -19.93
CA ARG A 19 2.57 10.59 -19.26
C ARG A 19 3.06 10.98 -17.87
N PHE A 20 2.52 12.03 -17.25
CA PHE A 20 2.84 12.37 -15.88
C PHE A 20 2.00 11.58 -14.88
N VAL A 21 2.63 11.22 -13.77
CA VAL A 21 2.00 10.54 -12.63
C VAL A 21 2.35 11.29 -11.36
N LEU A 22 1.35 11.60 -10.55
CA LEU A 22 1.59 12.03 -9.18
C LEU A 22 1.87 10.79 -8.32
N SER A 23 3.14 10.65 -7.93
CA SER A 23 3.59 9.50 -7.13
C SER A 23 3.05 9.52 -5.70
N PRO A 24 3.02 8.36 -5.03
CA PRO A 24 2.56 8.24 -3.64
C PRO A 24 3.30 9.18 -2.69
N MET A 25 2.54 9.92 -1.87
CA MET A 25 3.07 10.76 -0.81
C MET A 25 2.18 10.63 0.43
N THR A 26 2.73 10.13 1.53
CA THR A 26 2.00 10.02 2.78
C THR A 26 2.02 11.36 3.51
N THR A 27 0.83 11.87 3.84
CA THR A 27 0.63 13.17 4.48
C THR A 27 0.56 13.09 6.00
N ASN A 28 0.30 11.90 6.55
CA ASN A 28 0.02 11.69 7.99
C ASN A 28 -1.09 12.63 8.52
N SER A 29 -2.13 12.83 7.73
CA SER A 29 -3.24 13.74 8.03
C SER A 29 -4.57 13.04 8.31
N SER A 30 -4.64 11.73 8.18
CA SER A 30 -5.81 10.93 8.57
C SER A 30 -5.97 10.86 10.09
N THR A 31 -7.08 10.33 10.58
CA THR A 31 -7.23 10.08 12.03
C THR A 31 -6.29 8.95 12.49
N ALA A 32 -6.14 8.77 13.80
CA ALA A 32 -5.38 7.66 14.38
C ALA A 32 -5.94 6.27 13.97
N GLN A 33 -7.23 6.19 13.63
CA GLN A 33 -7.90 5.00 13.11
C GLN A 33 -7.80 4.88 11.59
N GLY A 34 -7.14 5.85 10.92
CA GLY A 34 -6.96 5.88 9.47
C GLY A 34 -8.16 6.38 8.66
N HIS A 35 -9.13 7.04 9.30
CA HIS A 35 -10.23 7.68 8.60
C HIS A 35 -9.78 8.97 7.93
N ILE A 36 -10.27 9.20 6.71
CA ILE A 36 -9.97 10.38 5.90
C ILE A 36 -10.50 11.66 6.58
N THR A 37 -9.66 12.68 6.64
CA THR A 37 -9.96 14.00 7.22
C THR A 37 -10.17 15.06 6.15
N GLN A 38 -10.53 16.28 6.58
CA GLN A 38 -10.61 17.45 5.68
C GLN A 38 -9.23 17.86 5.14
N GLU A 39 -8.15 17.57 5.88
CA GLU A 39 -6.77 17.85 5.43
C GLU A 39 -6.37 16.92 4.29
N ASP A 40 -6.69 15.61 4.37
CA ASP A 40 -6.48 14.66 3.28
C ASP A 40 -7.21 15.12 2.01
N LEU A 41 -8.47 15.56 2.15
CA LEU A 41 -9.28 16.05 1.03
C LEU A 41 -8.71 17.35 0.45
N ALA A 42 -8.29 18.29 1.30
CA ALA A 42 -7.72 19.56 0.86
C ALA A 42 -6.40 19.35 0.11
N TYR A 43 -5.55 18.45 0.63
CA TYR A 43 -4.31 18.06 -0.05
C TYR A 43 -4.59 17.51 -1.46
N SER A 44 -5.55 16.60 -1.57
CA SER A 44 -5.89 15.92 -2.83
C SER A 44 -6.52 16.89 -3.84
N ARG A 45 -7.46 17.75 -3.41
CA ARG A 45 -8.07 18.77 -4.30
C ARG A 45 -7.05 19.73 -4.88
N ARG A 46 -6.06 20.18 -4.09
CA ARG A 46 -4.99 21.06 -4.58
C ARG A 46 -4.13 20.44 -5.66
N ARG A 47 -4.14 19.11 -5.77
CA ARG A 47 -3.31 18.33 -6.71
C ARG A 47 -4.10 17.67 -7.83
N ALA A 48 -5.42 17.80 -7.84
CA ALA A 48 -6.30 17.12 -8.80
C ALA A 48 -5.93 17.40 -10.26
N GLN A 49 -5.34 18.57 -10.55
CA GLN A 49 -4.89 18.96 -11.90
C GLN A 49 -3.40 18.67 -12.16
N SER A 50 -2.65 18.12 -11.20
CA SER A 50 -1.19 17.99 -11.34
C SER A 50 -0.76 16.91 -12.33
N ALA A 51 -1.56 15.84 -12.47
CA ALA A 51 -1.28 14.72 -13.36
C ALA A 51 -2.56 13.96 -13.70
N PRO A 52 -2.67 13.36 -14.90
CA PRO A 52 -3.84 12.55 -15.28
C PRO A 52 -3.93 11.22 -14.54
N LEU A 53 -2.86 10.77 -13.90
CA LEU A 53 -2.84 9.64 -12.99
C LEU A 53 -2.29 10.09 -11.65
N GLN A 54 -3.00 9.79 -10.57
CA GLN A 54 -2.62 10.15 -9.21
C GLN A 54 -2.70 8.92 -8.30
N ILE A 55 -1.70 8.75 -7.45
CA ILE A 55 -1.63 7.63 -6.52
C ILE A 55 -1.62 8.20 -5.10
N THR A 56 -2.45 7.65 -4.21
CA THR A 56 -2.50 8.08 -2.80
C THR A 56 -1.19 7.77 -2.08
N GLY A 57 -0.97 8.38 -0.92
CA GLY A 57 -0.02 7.85 0.05
C GLY A 57 -0.39 6.43 0.51
N ALA A 58 0.53 5.81 1.23
CA ALA A 58 0.42 4.43 1.71
C ALA A 58 -0.81 4.24 2.61
N ALA A 59 -1.77 3.43 2.15
CA ALA A 59 -2.94 3.04 2.91
C ALA A 59 -2.77 1.60 3.43
N TYR A 60 -2.89 1.41 4.74
CA TYR A 60 -2.69 0.08 5.32
C TYR A 60 -3.92 -0.81 5.18
N ILE A 61 -3.68 -2.08 4.86
CA ILE A 61 -4.72 -3.09 4.64
C ILE A 61 -5.18 -3.79 5.93
N HIS A 62 -4.39 -3.70 7.00
CA HIS A 62 -4.67 -4.27 8.32
C HIS A 62 -3.82 -3.56 9.37
N ALA A 63 -4.32 -3.44 10.60
CA ALA A 63 -3.64 -2.74 11.70
C ALA A 63 -2.23 -3.28 12.02
N GLN A 64 -1.99 -4.56 11.77
CA GLN A 64 -0.68 -5.21 11.89
C GLN A 64 0.37 -4.64 10.92
N GLY A 65 -0.08 -4.14 9.77
CA GLY A 65 0.76 -3.58 8.72
C GLY A 65 0.74 -2.07 8.61
N GLN A 66 0.20 -1.37 9.60
CA GLN A 66 0.16 0.08 9.63
C GLN A 66 1.58 0.67 9.63
N LEU A 67 1.90 1.51 8.63
CA LEU A 67 3.22 2.11 8.48
C LEU A 67 3.38 3.37 9.34
N PHE A 68 2.38 4.27 9.30
CA PHE A 68 2.37 5.54 10.02
C PHE A 68 1.09 5.68 10.85
N GLU A 69 1.19 6.36 12.00
CA GLU A 69 0.08 6.49 12.96
C GLU A 69 -1.15 7.17 12.36
N PHE A 70 -0.97 8.16 11.49
CA PHE A 70 -2.03 8.93 10.86
C PHE A 70 -2.13 8.66 9.33
N GLY A 71 -1.72 7.48 8.90
CA GLY A 71 -1.89 7.03 7.52
C GLY A 71 -3.33 6.53 7.26
N PRO A 72 -3.83 6.62 6.01
CA PRO A 72 -5.17 6.15 5.67
C PRO A 72 -5.31 4.62 5.79
N SER A 73 -6.52 4.16 6.10
CA SER A 73 -6.86 2.75 6.30
C SER A 73 -7.78 2.21 5.21
N LEU A 74 -7.52 0.96 4.82
CA LEU A 74 -8.45 0.08 4.09
C LEU A 74 -8.77 -1.19 4.91
N ALA A 75 -8.48 -1.20 6.21
CA ALA A 75 -8.63 -2.40 7.04
C ALA A 75 -10.10 -2.80 7.29
N GLU A 76 -11.03 -1.86 7.22
CA GLU A 76 -12.45 -2.06 7.58
C GLU A 76 -13.40 -1.36 6.59
N ASP A 77 -14.63 -1.88 6.48
CA ASP A 77 -15.66 -1.30 5.61
C ASP A 77 -16.09 0.13 6.06
N ALA A 78 -15.93 0.44 7.34
CA ALA A 78 -16.16 1.78 7.88
C ALA A 78 -15.28 2.87 7.25
N CYS A 79 -14.16 2.50 6.63
CA CYS A 79 -13.27 3.44 5.92
C CYS A 79 -13.83 3.87 4.55
N VAL A 80 -14.68 3.05 3.92
CA VAL A 80 -15.15 3.23 2.54
C VAL A 80 -15.78 4.60 2.29
N PRO A 81 -16.68 5.15 3.13
CA PRO A 81 -17.28 6.45 2.87
C PRO A 81 -16.29 7.63 2.84
N GLY A 82 -15.25 7.58 3.68
CA GLY A 82 -14.16 8.57 3.68
C GLY A 82 -13.29 8.43 2.44
N LEU A 83 -12.93 7.21 2.09
CA LEU A 83 -12.14 6.89 0.89
C LEU A 83 -12.88 7.27 -0.39
N ALA A 84 -14.20 7.15 -0.46
CA ALA A 84 -15.00 7.61 -1.60
C ALA A 84 -14.88 9.13 -1.80
N LYS A 85 -14.90 9.92 -0.72
CA LYS A 85 -14.66 11.36 -0.79
C LYS A 85 -13.23 11.67 -1.26
N LEU A 86 -12.25 10.88 -0.84
CA LEU A 86 -10.86 11.02 -1.28
C LEU A 86 -10.73 10.73 -2.78
N ALA A 87 -11.26 9.61 -3.25
CA ALA A 87 -11.26 9.26 -4.67
C ALA A 87 -11.94 10.36 -5.52
N GLN A 88 -13.09 10.86 -5.08
CA GLN A 88 -13.77 11.97 -5.74
C GLN A 88 -12.93 13.25 -5.79
N ALA A 89 -12.27 13.60 -4.67
CA ALA A 89 -11.42 14.80 -4.59
C ALA A 89 -10.21 14.71 -5.54
N MET A 90 -9.61 13.53 -5.71
CA MET A 90 -8.50 13.29 -6.63
C MET A 90 -8.96 13.32 -8.10
N GLN A 91 -10.18 12.91 -8.39
CA GLN A 91 -10.71 12.73 -9.75
C GLN A 91 -11.56 13.91 -10.25
N GLN A 92 -11.76 14.96 -9.44
CA GLN A 92 -12.67 16.07 -9.77
C GLN A 92 -12.35 16.77 -11.10
N ASP A 93 -11.10 16.75 -11.55
CA ASP A 93 -10.64 17.37 -12.80
C ASP A 93 -10.30 16.33 -13.88
N GLY A 94 -10.87 15.12 -13.80
CA GLY A 94 -10.75 14.07 -14.81
C GLY A 94 -9.52 13.16 -14.66
N ALA A 95 -8.69 13.34 -13.65
CA ALA A 95 -7.60 12.41 -13.34
C ALA A 95 -8.14 11.02 -12.96
N LYS A 96 -7.31 10.00 -13.12
CA LYS A 96 -7.53 8.66 -12.57
C LYS A 96 -6.84 8.55 -11.22
N ALA A 97 -7.54 8.08 -10.19
CA ALA A 97 -6.99 7.88 -8.86
C ALA A 97 -6.75 6.40 -8.58
N LEU A 98 -5.53 6.05 -8.22
CA LEU A 98 -5.19 4.76 -7.62
C LEU A 98 -4.98 4.93 -6.13
N ILE A 99 -5.25 3.87 -5.36
CA ILE A 99 -4.89 3.83 -3.95
C ILE A 99 -3.73 2.87 -3.73
N GLN A 100 -2.69 3.31 -3.00
CA GLN A 100 -1.53 2.48 -2.70
C GLN A 100 -1.84 1.58 -1.49
N LEU A 101 -1.87 0.26 -1.72
CA LEU A 101 -2.05 -0.75 -0.68
C LEU A 101 -0.71 -1.09 -0.02
N THR A 102 -0.69 -1.10 1.32
CA THR A 102 0.55 -1.24 2.08
C THR A 102 0.39 -2.18 3.26
N HIS A 103 1.42 -3.00 3.48
CA HIS A 103 1.68 -3.69 4.74
C HIS A 103 3.14 -3.44 5.11
N ALA A 104 3.37 -2.72 6.19
CA ALA A 104 4.71 -2.26 6.60
C ALA A 104 5.65 -3.38 7.04
N GLY A 105 5.08 -4.55 7.41
CA GLY A 105 5.89 -5.68 7.88
C GLY A 105 6.76 -5.29 9.08
N ARG A 106 8.05 -5.47 8.96
CA ARG A 106 9.04 -5.18 10.00
C ARG A 106 9.19 -3.69 10.37
N PHE A 107 8.53 -2.79 9.62
CA PHE A 107 8.50 -1.36 9.87
C PHE A 107 7.13 -0.85 10.32
N ALA A 108 6.24 -1.73 10.79
CA ALA A 108 4.93 -1.38 11.33
C ALA A 108 5.08 -0.75 12.72
N GLU A 109 5.57 0.50 12.78
CA GLU A 109 5.88 1.19 14.04
C GLU A 109 4.67 1.32 14.98
N PRO A 110 3.47 1.72 14.54
CA PRO A 110 2.32 1.78 15.44
C PRO A 110 1.95 0.41 16.02
N TYR A 111 2.11 -0.67 15.26
CA TYR A 111 1.89 -2.03 15.77
C TYR A 111 2.98 -2.44 16.76
N LEU A 112 4.26 -2.11 16.47
CA LEU A 112 5.38 -2.34 17.38
C LEU A 112 5.14 -1.67 18.73
N ARG A 113 4.71 -0.42 18.75
CA ARG A 113 4.43 0.32 20.00
C ARG A 113 3.33 -0.33 20.83
N ARG A 114 2.33 -0.95 20.20
CA ARG A 114 1.21 -1.64 20.87
C ARG A 114 1.56 -3.05 21.34
N GLN A 115 2.37 -3.79 20.59
CA GLN A 115 2.59 -5.23 20.78
C GLN A 115 4.01 -5.60 21.25
N GLY A 116 4.98 -4.71 21.12
CA GLY A 116 6.39 -4.97 21.42
C GLY A 116 7.15 -5.78 20.37
N TYR A 117 6.50 -6.14 19.28
CA TYR A 117 7.10 -6.87 18.14
C TYR A 117 6.36 -6.55 16.83
N VAL A 118 6.95 -6.94 15.72
CA VAL A 118 6.38 -6.86 14.37
C VAL A 118 6.57 -8.18 13.62
N TYR A 119 6.03 -8.27 12.41
CA TYR A 119 6.15 -9.46 11.59
C TYR A 119 6.97 -9.23 10.31
N GLY A 120 7.61 -10.30 9.85
CA GLY A 120 8.35 -10.37 8.59
C GLY A 120 8.41 -11.81 8.07
N PRO A 121 9.12 -12.06 6.96
CA PRO A 121 9.27 -13.42 6.44
C PRO A 121 10.03 -14.34 7.40
N SER A 122 11.02 -13.82 8.13
CA SER A 122 11.89 -14.59 9.02
C SER A 122 12.16 -13.82 10.31
N PRO A 123 12.51 -14.50 11.42
CA PRO A 123 12.83 -13.84 12.67
C PRO A 123 14.13 -13.04 12.52
N MET A 124 14.16 -11.85 13.06
CA MET A 124 15.35 -11.01 13.14
C MET A 124 15.26 -9.96 14.24
N THR A 125 16.40 -9.46 14.68
CA THR A 125 16.46 -8.28 15.55
C THR A 125 16.84 -7.08 14.72
N LEU A 126 16.05 -6.01 14.78
CA LEU A 126 16.38 -4.71 14.21
C LEU A 126 16.83 -3.78 15.35
N ASN A 127 17.94 -3.06 15.12
CA ASN A 127 18.56 -2.20 16.12
C ASN A 127 18.31 -0.70 15.87
N SER A 128 17.70 -0.34 14.74
CA SER A 128 17.47 1.06 14.36
C SER A 128 16.15 1.20 13.58
N PRO A 129 15.42 2.30 13.77
CA PRO A 129 15.64 3.39 14.74
C PRO A 129 15.33 2.99 16.19
N ILE A 130 14.44 2.01 16.40
CA ILE A 130 14.04 1.47 17.70
C ILE A 130 14.42 -0.01 17.73
N PRO A 131 15.20 -0.48 18.72
CA PRO A 131 15.50 -1.90 18.85
C PRO A 131 14.22 -2.73 19.05
N HIS A 132 14.01 -3.74 18.20
CA HIS A 132 12.83 -4.59 18.30
C HIS A 132 13.00 -5.96 17.64
N GLN A 133 12.09 -6.87 17.99
CA GLN A 133 12.03 -8.21 17.44
C GLN A 133 11.06 -8.29 16.26
N VAL A 134 11.50 -8.92 15.19
CA VAL A 134 10.66 -9.33 14.08
C VAL A 134 10.34 -10.81 14.24
N LYS A 135 9.07 -11.17 14.30
CA LYS A 135 8.62 -12.57 14.30
C LYS A 135 8.36 -13.05 12.89
N ALA A 136 8.69 -14.31 12.61
CA ALA A 136 8.33 -14.91 11.33
C ALA A 136 6.81 -15.09 11.22
N LEU A 137 6.26 -14.75 10.06
CA LEU A 137 4.90 -15.14 9.70
C LEU A 137 4.85 -16.66 9.47
N ASP A 138 3.87 -17.35 10.02
CA ASP A 138 3.54 -18.69 9.59
C ASP A 138 2.70 -18.70 8.30
N GLN A 139 2.47 -19.88 7.71
CA GLN A 139 1.76 -19.99 6.44
C GLN A 139 0.29 -19.55 6.55
N SER A 140 -0.35 -19.76 7.68
CA SER A 140 -1.75 -19.33 7.89
C SER A 140 -1.84 -17.81 7.97
N GLN A 141 -0.88 -17.16 8.61
CA GLN A 141 -0.78 -15.69 8.68
C GLN A 141 -0.49 -15.08 7.29
N ILE A 142 0.37 -15.73 6.48
CA ILE A 142 0.62 -15.33 5.10
C ILE A 142 -0.68 -15.36 4.29
N LYS A 143 -1.46 -16.45 4.38
CA LYS A 143 -2.77 -16.57 3.70
C LYS A 143 -3.76 -15.52 4.19
N SER A 144 -3.79 -15.22 5.48
CA SER A 144 -4.63 -14.13 6.01
C SER A 144 -4.23 -12.77 5.42
N ILE A 145 -2.94 -12.48 5.29
CA ILE A 145 -2.44 -11.22 4.70
C ILE A 145 -2.86 -11.11 3.22
N ILE A 146 -2.80 -12.19 2.45
CA ILE A 146 -3.31 -12.22 1.07
C ILE A 146 -4.80 -11.86 1.05
N GLY A 147 -5.60 -12.44 1.94
CA GLY A 147 -7.01 -12.10 2.11
C GLY A 147 -7.23 -10.62 2.46
N TYR A 148 -6.38 -10.02 3.32
CA TYR A 148 -6.48 -8.59 3.64
C TYR A 148 -6.20 -7.69 2.42
N TYR A 149 -5.29 -8.08 1.52
CA TYR A 149 -5.07 -7.36 0.26
C TYR A 149 -6.29 -7.45 -0.66
N ALA A 150 -6.90 -8.65 -0.80
CA ALA A 150 -8.12 -8.83 -1.58
C ALA A 150 -9.29 -8.00 -1.03
N ASP A 151 -9.51 -8.02 0.28
CA ASP A 151 -10.54 -7.21 0.94
C ASP A 151 -10.30 -5.71 0.79
N ALA A 152 -9.06 -5.26 0.92
CA ALA A 152 -8.69 -3.87 0.71
C ALA A 152 -8.92 -3.43 -0.75
N THR A 153 -8.61 -4.30 -1.72
CA THR A 153 -8.90 -4.05 -3.15
C THR A 153 -10.40 -3.92 -3.40
N ARG A 154 -11.21 -4.80 -2.82
CA ARG A 154 -12.68 -4.70 -2.89
C ARG A 154 -13.18 -3.35 -2.34
N ARG A 155 -12.66 -2.91 -1.19
CA ARG A 155 -13.01 -1.60 -0.59
C ARG A 155 -12.56 -0.43 -1.46
N ALA A 156 -11.40 -0.52 -2.10
CA ALA A 156 -10.92 0.49 -3.02
C ALA A 156 -11.86 0.65 -4.23
N ILE A 157 -12.32 -0.47 -4.81
CA ILE A 157 -13.30 -0.47 -5.90
C ILE A 157 -14.63 0.15 -5.43
N GLN A 158 -15.14 -0.24 -4.25
CA GLN A 158 -16.37 0.33 -3.67
C GLN A 158 -16.25 1.83 -3.41
N ALA A 159 -15.07 2.31 -3.06
CA ALA A 159 -14.79 3.73 -2.87
C ALA A 159 -14.65 4.52 -4.18
N GLY A 160 -14.64 3.85 -5.34
CA GLY A 160 -14.58 4.51 -6.66
C GLY A 160 -13.18 4.85 -7.14
N PHE A 161 -12.13 4.25 -6.59
CA PHE A 161 -10.79 4.33 -7.19
C PHE A 161 -10.75 3.61 -8.53
N ALA A 162 -9.96 4.14 -9.47
CA ALA A 162 -9.77 3.56 -10.79
C ALA A 162 -8.88 2.29 -10.78
N GLY A 163 -8.21 2.02 -9.67
CA GLY A 163 -7.37 0.84 -9.46
C GLY A 163 -6.56 0.94 -8.18
N ILE A 164 -5.63 0.00 -8.02
CA ILE A 164 -4.73 -0.06 -6.87
C ILE A 164 -3.27 -0.02 -7.33
N GLU A 165 -2.38 0.38 -6.42
CA GLU A 165 -0.94 0.15 -6.52
C GLU A 165 -0.51 -0.74 -5.34
N LEU A 166 0.18 -1.84 -5.62
CA LEU A 166 0.77 -2.68 -4.59
C LEU A 166 2.15 -2.14 -4.20
N SER A 167 2.28 -1.65 -2.97
CA SER A 167 3.56 -1.17 -2.46
C SER A 167 4.53 -2.32 -2.20
N SER A 168 5.42 -2.58 -3.16
CA SER A 168 6.42 -3.66 -3.11
C SER A 168 7.86 -3.14 -2.98
N ALA A 169 8.04 -1.95 -2.43
CA ALA A 169 9.32 -1.28 -2.27
C ALA A 169 9.63 -0.95 -0.79
N GLN A 170 10.70 -0.19 -0.56
CA GLN A 170 11.08 0.43 0.73
C GLN A 170 11.19 -0.56 1.90
N ARG A 171 11.56 -1.80 1.64
CA ARG A 171 11.71 -2.86 2.64
C ARG A 171 10.41 -3.25 3.35
N LEU A 172 9.24 -2.86 2.79
CA LEU A 172 7.93 -3.24 3.30
C LEU A 172 7.68 -4.75 3.11
N LEU A 173 6.55 -5.25 3.59
CA LEU A 173 6.36 -6.71 3.68
C LEU A 173 6.57 -7.44 2.34
N PRO A 174 5.97 -7.04 1.20
CA PRO A 174 6.17 -7.75 -0.05
C PRO A 174 7.64 -7.79 -0.47
N GLN A 175 8.36 -6.66 -0.41
CA GLN A 175 9.79 -6.63 -0.70
C GLN A 175 10.62 -7.45 0.30
N SER A 176 10.18 -7.55 1.55
CA SER A 176 10.89 -8.35 2.55
C SER A 176 10.94 -9.84 2.19
N PHE A 177 9.91 -10.35 1.49
CA PHE A 177 9.90 -11.72 0.96
C PHE A 177 10.82 -11.88 -0.27
N LEU A 178 10.92 -10.86 -1.13
CA LEU A 178 11.82 -10.89 -2.29
C LEU A 178 13.31 -10.89 -1.89
N SER A 179 13.65 -10.23 -0.80
CA SER A 179 15.04 -10.02 -0.38
C SER A 179 15.58 -11.21 0.38
N THR A 180 16.66 -11.79 -0.10
CA THR A 180 17.41 -12.86 0.60
C THR A 180 18.03 -12.39 1.92
N PHE A 181 18.17 -11.08 2.14
CA PHE A 181 18.62 -10.54 3.43
C PHE A 181 17.57 -10.72 4.53
N SER A 182 16.30 -10.47 4.24
CA SER A 182 15.20 -10.54 5.22
C SER A 182 14.42 -11.85 5.18
N ASN A 183 14.48 -12.57 4.06
CA ASN A 183 13.84 -13.85 3.88
C ASN A 183 14.87 -14.97 3.99
N GLN A 184 14.81 -15.73 5.09
CA GLN A 184 15.65 -16.89 5.39
C GLN A 184 14.78 -18.16 5.52
N ARG A 185 13.57 -18.13 4.95
CA ARG A 185 12.65 -19.28 4.96
C ARG A 185 13.13 -20.38 4.04
N THR A 186 12.75 -21.60 4.36
CA THR A 186 13.02 -22.82 3.59
C THR A 186 11.76 -23.51 3.08
N ASP A 187 10.58 -22.85 3.25
CA ASP A 187 9.30 -23.35 2.73
C ASP A 187 8.97 -22.74 1.35
N ALA A 188 7.75 -22.93 0.88
CA ALA A 188 7.28 -22.44 -0.41
C ALA A 188 7.39 -20.92 -0.62
N TYR A 189 7.58 -20.14 0.45
CA TYR A 189 7.82 -18.70 0.41
C TYR A 189 9.31 -18.37 0.68
N GLY A 190 10.19 -19.35 0.55
CA GLY A 190 11.59 -19.27 0.95
C GLY A 190 12.51 -18.50 0.00
N ALA A 191 13.77 -18.38 0.42
CA ALA A 191 14.77 -17.56 -0.28
C ALA A 191 15.52 -18.29 -1.39
N ASP A 192 15.36 -19.58 -1.53
CA ASP A 192 16.13 -20.49 -2.37
C ASP A 192 15.87 -20.34 -3.87
N SER A 193 14.68 -19.89 -4.27
CA SER A 193 14.35 -19.58 -5.67
C SER A 193 13.67 -18.24 -5.86
N LEU A 194 13.70 -17.70 -7.08
CA LEU A 194 12.97 -16.47 -7.42
C LEU A 194 11.44 -16.67 -7.31
N GLU A 195 10.97 -17.83 -7.76
CA GLU A 195 9.56 -18.22 -7.71
C GLU A 195 9.05 -18.23 -6.27
N ASN A 196 9.79 -18.80 -5.34
CA ASN A 196 9.41 -18.83 -3.93
C ASN A 196 9.45 -17.43 -3.31
N ARG A 197 10.45 -16.61 -3.62
CA ARG A 197 10.51 -15.21 -3.14
C ARG A 197 9.39 -14.34 -3.69
N ALA A 198 8.99 -14.56 -4.94
CA ALA A 198 7.93 -13.79 -5.59
C ALA A 198 6.52 -14.28 -5.23
N ARG A 199 6.38 -15.49 -4.68
CA ARG A 199 5.10 -16.18 -4.44
C ARG A 199 4.09 -15.30 -3.70
N LEU A 200 4.47 -14.65 -2.61
CA LEU A 200 3.57 -13.77 -1.87
C LEU A 200 2.96 -12.69 -2.77
N ILE A 201 3.80 -12.03 -3.58
CA ILE A 201 3.34 -10.95 -4.45
C ILE A 201 2.43 -11.48 -5.55
N LEU A 202 2.78 -12.63 -6.15
CA LEU A 202 1.96 -13.25 -7.19
C LEU A 202 0.60 -13.68 -6.64
N GLU A 203 0.55 -14.35 -5.48
CA GLU A 203 -0.70 -14.75 -4.84
C GLU A 203 -1.57 -13.55 -4.41
N ILE A 204 -0.98 -12.41 -4.06
CA ILE A 204 -1.73 -11.16 -3.81
C ILE A 204 -2.36 -10.64 -5.12
N TRP A 205 -1.68 -10.74 -6.25
CA TRP A 205 -2.22 -10.31 -7.56
C TRP A 205 -3.30 -11.24 -8.10
N GLU A 206 -3.28 -12.51 -7.72
CA GLU A 206 -4.26 -13.52 -8.14
C GLU A 206 -5.54 -13.50 -7.28
N ALA A 207 -5.49 -12.95 -6.07
CA ALA A 207 -6.60 -12.91 -5.11
C ALA A 207 -7.54 -11.71 -5.35
#